data_31c2678b88257aee7164c68b2d63e921
#
_entry.id   31c2678b88257aee7164c68b2d63e921
#
_cell.length_a   1.000
_cell.length_b   1.000
_cell.length_c   1.000
_cell.angle_alpha   90.00
_cell.angle_beta   90.00
_cell.angle_gamma   90.00
#
_symmetry.space_group_name_H-M   'P 1'
#
loop_
_entity.id
_entity.type
_entity.pdbx_description
1 polymer ?
#
loop_
_entity_poly.entity_id
_entity_poly.type
_entity_poly.pdbx_seq_one_letter_code
_entity_poly.pdbx_strand_id
1 'polypeptide(L)'
;MPTRPCWVEIRAHSLEENYRFLKSLAAPDVELLAIVKADAYGHSLALCAPAAVRAGARWLGVTSVEEGVTARALCPEAHVLVIGGVFPGQGPAVVRHGLTVVAWERWQLDELEGSARAAGLPAGSLPIHLEIDTGMSRQGVSPDELRPVLARFAPGSPLRLEAVMTHLFAADEADGAVTEAQLAQMAEALGRVEAGGLYPDWLNVGSSASLLAGQAGTIAALAARHGMKTMMRPGLALYGLVPEYDPSFEPEEPRSLKAARARLQPVLSWKSRVAGVRSIPAGAVVGYNGTFVATEPMRLALVAAGYADGLDRRLGNRFNLLVRGQRAPLVGRISMDQAVLDVTEIPGVKAGDEVVILGSQGTETITAFDHAEASGTIPWEVFTRIGPRVSRLAV
;
A
#
# COMPACT_ATOMS: atom_id res chain seq x y z
N MET A 1 -8.26 25.81 4.43
CA MET A 1 -9.21 24.72 4.71
C MET A 1 -9.86 24.31 3.41
N PRO A 2 -10.10 23.01 3.17
CA PRO A 2 -10.81 22.58 1.97
C PRO A 2 -12.21 23.20 1.94
N THR A 3 -12.71 23.51 0.75
CA THR A 3 -14.07 24.06 0.56
C THR A 3 -15.16 23.05 0.90
N ARG A 4 -14.90 21.73 0.67
CA ARG A 4 -15.78 20.63 1.10
C ARG A 4 -15.36 20.19 2.51
N PRO A 5 -16.30 20.06 3.47
CA PRO A 5 -15.99 19.68 4.84
C PRO A 5 -15.80 18.17 5.01
N CYS A 6 -15.01 17.56 4.14
CA CYS A 6 -14.55 16.17 4.18
C CYS A 6 -13.12 16.13 3.66
N TRP A 7 -12.16 15.73 4.49
CA TRP A 7 -10.74 15.79 4.16
C TRP A 7 -9.96 14.65 4.83
N VAL A 8 -8.77 14.40 4.32
CA VAL A 8 -7.78 13.50 4.89
C VAL A 8 -6.59 14.33 5.38
N GLU A 9 -6.11 14.03 6.55
CA GLU A 9 -4.87 14.55 7.11
C GLU A 9 -3.76 13.52 6.95
N ILE A 10 -2.62 13.94 6.37
CA ILE A 10 -1.45 13.10 6.15
C ILE A 10 -0.32 13.59 7.03
N ARG A 11 0.12 12.75 7.96
CA ARG A 11 1.26 12.98 8.85
C ARG A 11 2.53 12.48 8.19
N ALA A 12 3.17 13.32 7.38
CA ALA A 12 4.40 12.96 6.67
C ALA A 12 5.53 12.53 7.64
N HIS A 13 5.62 13.14 8.81
CA HIS A 13 6.59 12.75 9.84
C HIS A 13 6.37 11.32 10.35
N SER A 14 5.11 10.89 10.53
CA SER A 14 4.82 9.49 10.92
C SER A 14 5.31 8.49 9.86
N LEU A 15 5.16 8.81 8.57
CA LEU A 15 5.70 7.98 7.49
C LEU A 15 7.24 7.90 7.54
N GLU A 16 7.91 9.03 7.80
CA GLU A 16 9.37 9.09 7.94
C GLU A 16 9.86 8.21 9.10
N GLU A 17 9.21 8.31 10.27
CA GLU A 17 9.54 7.48 11.43
C GLU A 17 9.26 6.00 11.18
N ASN A 18 8.13 5.69 10.53
CA ASN A 18 7.79 4.32 10.14
C ASN A 18 8.87 3.73 9.21
N TYR A 19 9.31 4.48 8.19
CA TYR A 19 10.36 4.01 7.28
C TYR A 19 11.66 3.73 8.04
N ARG A 20 12.11 4.66 8.89
CA ARG A 20 13.34 4.48 9.69
C ARG A 20 13.24 3.27 10.63
N PHE A 21 12.08 3.08 11.25
CA PHE A 21 11.84 1.92 12.08
C PHE A 21 11.87 0.62 11.27
N LEU A 22 11.18 0.55 10.13
CA LEU A 22 11.20 -0.62 9.25
C LEU A 22 12.63 -0.92 8.76
N LYS A 23 13.41 0.11 8.45
CA LYS A 23 14.84 -0.06 8.10
C LYS A 23 15.64 -0.66 9.25
N SER A 24 15.31 -0.34 10.49
CA SER A 24 15.98 -0.92 11.67
C SER A 24 15.62 -2.39 11.93
N LEU A 25 14.51 -2.89 11.40
CA LEU A 25 14.14 -4.32 11.45
C LEU A 25 14.87 -5.14 10.38
N ALA A 26 15.29 -4.51 9.30
CA ALA A 26 16.07 -5.15 8.25
C ALA A 26 17.54 -5.27 8.64
N ALA A 27 18.26 -6.24 8.08
CA ALA A 27 19.70 -6.30 8.21
C ALA A 27 20.34 -5.04 7.58
N PRO A 28 21.54 -4.60 8.00
CA PRO A 28 22.15 -3.34 7.57
C PRO A 28 22.29 -3.19 6.04
N ASP A 29 22.55 -4.29 5.35
CA ASP A 29 22.76 -4.39 3.90
C ASP A 29 21.48 -4.61 3.09
N VAL A 30 20.32 -4.77 3.74
CA VAL A 30 19.02 -4.88 3.07
C VAL A 30 18.53 -3.50 2.67
N GLU A 31 18.28 -3.28 1.39
CA GLU A 31 17.64 -2.07 0.87
C GLU A 31 16.13 -2.13 1.02
N LEU A 32 15.51 -1.02 1.44
CA LEU A 32 14.06 -0.89 1.48
C LEU A 32 13.56 -0.02 0.33
N LEU A 33 12.78 -0.63 -0.55
CA LEU A 33 12.05 0.03 -1.61
C LEU A 33 10.68 0.47 -1.06
N ALA A 34 10.49 1.77 -0.86
CA ALA A 34 9.24 2.31 -0.32
C ALA A 34 8.12 2.19 -1.37
N ILE A 35 7.07 1.43 -1.08
CA ILE A 35 5.93 1.24 -1.99
C ILE A 35 4.97 2.41 -1.83
N VAL A 36 4.87 3.22 -2.91
CA VAL A 36 4.05 4.44 -2.99
C VAL A 36 3.03 4.41 -4.14
N LYS A 37 2.73 3.21 -4.64
CA LYS A 37 1.72 2.96 -5.69
C LYS A 37 0.30 3.32 -5.24
N ALA A 38 -0.63 3.43 -6.19
CA ALA A 38 -2.03 3.77 -5.96
C ALA A 38 -2.18 5.08 -5.16
N ASP A 39 -1.49 6.15 -5.64
CA ASP A 39 -1.39 7.44 -4.95
C ASP A 39 -0.92 7.28 -3.49
N ALA A 40 0.15 6.50 -3.28
CA ALA A 40 0.67 6.15 -1.96
C ALA A 40 -0.41 5.47 -1.08
N TYR A 41 -1.07 4.42 -1.62
CA TYR A 41 -2.20 3.77 -0.95
C TYR A 41 -3.31 4.76 -0.56
N GLY A 42 -3.60 5.74 -1.41
CA GLY A 42 -4.59 6.79 -1.17
C GLY A 42 -4.14 7.91 -0.23
N HIS A 43 -2.86 7.89 0.22
CA HIS A 43 -2.29 8.88 1.14
C HIS A 43 -1.69 10.11 0.44
N SER A 44 -1.75 10.20 -0.87
CA SER A 44 -1.09 11.18 -1.74
C SER A 44 0.38 10.89 -2.03
N LEU A 45 0.66 10.51 -3.27
CA LEU A 45 2.02 10.30 -3.77
C LEU A 45 2.87 11.57 -3.58
N ALA A 46 2.27 12.74 -3.82
CA ALA A 46 2.95 14.03 -3.71
C ALA A 46 3.43 14.35 -2.27
N LEU A 47 2.76 13.84 -1.26
CA LEU A 47 3.14 14.02 0.15
C LEU A 47 4.06 12.89 0.64
N CYS A 48 3.76 11.66 0.26
CA CYS A 48 4.42 10.47 0.84
C CYS A 48 5.77 10.13 0.18
N ALA A 49 5.91 10.30 -1.15
CA ALA A 49 7.17 9.96 -1.82
C ALA A 49 8.35 10.84 -1.37
N PRO A 50 8.21 12.19 -1.31
CA PRO A 50 9.27 13.03 -0.74
C PRO A 50 9.56 12.74 0.74
N ALA A 51 8.55 12.38 1.54
CA ALA A 51 8.72 12.01 2.95
C ALA A 51 9.55 10.72 3.08
N ALA A 52 9.25 9.69 2.28
CA ALA A 52 10.04 8.45 2.25
C ALA A 52 11.51 8.73 1.89
N VAL A 53 11.76 9.58 0.89
CA VAL A 53 13.14 9.96 0.48
C VAL A 53 13.85 10.74 1.60
N ARG A 54 13.19 11.68 2.27
CA ARG A 54 13.78 12.37 3.44
C ARG A 54 14.09 11.40 4.60
N ALA A 55 13.33 10.32 4.72
CA ALA A 55 13.61 9.27 5.70
C ALA A 55 14.78 8.36 5.32
N GLY A 56 15.32 8.49 4.10
CA GLY A 56 16.46 7.74 3.59
C GLY A 56 16.12 6.68 2.54
N ALA A 57 14.86 6.63 2.03
CA ALA A 57 14.52 5.75 0.92
C ALA A 57 15.24 6.18 -0.35
N ARG A 58 16.01 5.27 -0.93
CA ARG A 58 16.67 5.45 -2.23
C ARG A 58 15.84 4.92 -3.38
N TRP A 59 14.88 4.06 -3.09
CA TRP A 59 14.02 3.40 -4.05
C TRP A 59 12.55 3.65 -3.73
N LEU A 60 11.79 4.00 -4.76
CA LEU A 60 10.34 4.15 -4.73
C LEU A 60 9.69 3.12 -5.66
N GLY A 61 8.65 2.43 -5.20
CA GLY A 61 7.92 1.45 -5.99
C GLY A 61 6.51 1.93 -6.31
N VAL A 62 6.19 1.95 -7.60
CA VAL A 62 4.89 2.36 -8.15
C VAL A 62 4.31 1.25 -9.03
N THR A 63 3.03 1.34 -9.41
CA THR A 63 2.45 0.31 -10.28
C THR A 63 2.62 0.64 -11.76
N SER A 64 2.35 1.87 -12.17
CA SER A 64 2.29 2.25 -13.59
C SER A 64 3.42 3.21 -13.98
N VAL A 65 3.65 3.31 -15.29
CA VAL A 65 4.62 4.26 -15.85
C VAL A 65 4.23 5.70 -15.54
N GLU A 66 2.92 6.02 -15.51
CA GLU A 66 2.41 7.36 -15.20
C GLU A 66 2.69 7.75 -13.75
N GLU A 67 2.48 6.83 -12.81
CA GLU A 67 2.91 7.03 -11.41
C GLU A 67 4.43 7.19 -11.32
N GLY A 68 5.18 6.41 -12.12
CA GLY A 68 6.64 6.49 -12.19
C GLY A 68 7.15 7.85 -12.66
N VAL A 69 6.53 8.41 -13.70
CA VAL A 69 6.82 9.77 -14.20
C VAL A 69 6.55 10.81 -13.12
N THR A 70 5.43 10.67 -12.41
CA THR A 70 5.07 11.56 -11.30
C THR A 70 6.06 11.44 -10.14
N ALA A 71 6.41 10.21 -9.72
CA ALA A 71 7.37 9.96 -8.65
C ALA A 71 8.76 10.50 -9.00
N ARG A 72 9.22 10.33 -10.26
CA ARG A 72 10.47 10.90 -10.77
C ARG A 72 10.49 12.41 -10.69
N ALA A 73 9.38 13.09 -11.07
CA ALA A 73 9.27 14.54 -10.99
C ALA A 73 9.31 15.06 -9.53
N LEU A 74 8.70 14.31 -8.60
CA LEU A 74 8.68 14.65 -7.18
C LEU A 74 10.02 14.35 -6.47
N CYS A 75 10.72 13.31 -6.90
CA CYS A 75 11.94 12.79 -6.28
C CYS A 75 13.00 12.46 -7.35
N PRO A 76 13.66 13.49 -7.93
CA PRO A 76 14.56 13.31 -9.06
C PRO A 76 15.74 12.37 -8.80
N GLU A 77 16.23 12.34 -7.57
CA GLU A 77 17.41 11.53 -7.17
C GLU A 77 17.09 10.09 -6.78
N ALA A 78 15.80 9.77 -6.57
CA ALA A 78 15.42 8.41 -6.18
C ALA A 78 15.39 7.47 -7.39
N HIS A 79 15.73 6.20 -7.17
CA HIS A 79 15.41 5.14 -8.13
C HIS A 79 13.90 4.88 -8.11
N VAL A 80 13.28 4.76 -9.27
CA VAL A 80 11.85 4.50 -9.39
C VAL A 80 11.63 3.18 -10.11
N LEU A 81 11.02 2.21 -9.41
CA LEU A 81 10.67 0.90 -9.92
C LEU A 81 9.18 0.84 -10.27
N VAL A 82 8.86 0.58 -11.53
CA VAL A 82 7.50 0.29 -12.00
C VAL A 82 7.24 -1.21 -11.83
N ILE A 83 6.43 -1.59 -10.83
CA ILE A 83 6.22 -2.99 -10.44
C ILE A 83 5.18 -3.68 -11.33
N GLY A 84 4.24 -2.94 -11.90
CA GLY A 84 3.18 -3.48 -12.75
C GLY A 84 3.57 -3.74 -14.19
N GLY A 85 4.86 -3.62 -14.51
CA GLY A 85 5.37 -3.81 -15.88
C GLY A 85 5.06 -2.63 -16.79
N VAL A 86 5.16 -2.89 -18.08
CA VAL A 86 4.82 -1.92 -19.15
C VAL A 86 3.73 -2.47 -20.04
N PHE A 87 2.99 -1.57 -20.67
CA PHE A 87 2.06 -1.86 -21.75
C PHE A 87 2.60 -1.33 -23.08
N PRO A 88 2.05 -1.79 -24.23
CA PRO A 88 2.49 -1.34 -25.55
C PRO A 88 2.48 0.19 -25.68
N GLY A 89 3.58 0.77 -26.16
CA GLY A 89 3.76 2.21 -26.34
C GLY A 89 4.28 2.96 -25.10
N GLN A 90 4.48 2.31 -23.97
CA GLN A 90 5.00 2.96 -22.75
C GLN A 90 6.53 2.99 -22.68
N GLY A 91 7.23 2.14 -23.44
CA GLY A 91 8.70 2.06 -23.43
C GLY A 91 9.42 3.40 -23.62
N PRO A 92 8.99 4.30 -24.54
CA PRO A 92 9.62 5.62 -24.70
C PRO A 92 9.56 6.48 -23.44
N ALA A 93 8.48 6.40 -22.65
CA ALA A 93 8.37 7.12 -21.37
C ALA A 93 9.31 6.53 -20.31
N VAL A 94 9.43 5.19 -20.24
CA VAL A 94 10.39 4.52 -19.36
C VAL A 94 11.80 5.03 -19.60
N VAL A 95 12.24 5.03 -20.87
CA VAL A 95 13.57 5.49 -21.27
C VAL A 95 13.77 6.97 -20.96
N ARG A 96 12.82 7.83 -21.34
CA ARG A 96 12.91 9.28 -21.16
C ARG A 96 13.03 9.69 -19.68
N HIS A 97 12.35 9.00 -18.81
CA HIS A 97 12.29 9.33 -17.38
C HIS A 97 13.24 8.48 -16.52
N GLY A 98 14.07 7.62 -17.13
CA GLY A 98 15.04 6.78 -16.44
C GLY A 98 14.39 5.88 -15.38
N LEU A 99 13.26 5.24 -15.74
CA LEU A 99 12.56 4.33 -14.85
C LEU A 99 13.14 2.92 -14.95
N THR A 100 13.19 2.23 -13.82
CA THR A 100 13.43 0.78 -13.77
C THR A 100 12.07 0.08 -13.85
N VAL A 101 11.99 -1.05 -14.57
CA VAL A 101 10.72 -1.75 -14.78
C VAL A 101 10.85 -3.21 -14.37
N VAL A 102 9.80 -3.73 -13.74
CA VAL A 102 9.61 -5.18 -13.59
C VAL A 102 9.05 -5.72 -14.89
N ALA A 103 9.64 -6.79 -15.40
CA ALA A 103 9.15 -7.51 -16.57
C ALA A 103 9.05 -8.99 -16.30
N TRP A 104 8.10 -9.67 -16.95
CA TRP A 104 7.88 -11.13 -16.87
C TRP A 104 7.40 -11.73 -18.18
N GLU A 105 7.04 -10.91 -19.17
CA GLU A 105 6.63 -11.33 -20.49
C GLU A 105 7.68 -10.96 -21.54
N ARG A 106 7.87 -11.79 -22.54
CA ARG A 106 8.82 -11.52 -23.63
C ARG A 106 8.50 -10.25 -24.38
N TRP A 107 7.22 -9.99 -24.64
CA TRP A 107 6.79 -8.78 -25.35
C TRP A 107 7.10 -7.47 -24.58
N GLN A 108 7.10 -7.52 -23.23
CA GLN A 108 7.53 -6.36 -22.40
C GLN A 108 9.02 -6.06 -22.63
N LEU A 109 9.84 -7.11 -22.68
CA LEU A 109 11.27 -6.96 -23.00
C LEU A 109 11.48 -6.48 -24.43
N ASP A 110 10.66 -6.93 -25.40
CA ASP A 110 10.70 -6.45 -26.78
C ASP A 110 10.35 -4.96 -26.87
N GLU A 111 9.31 -4.50 -26.19
CA GLU A 111 8.90 -3.09 -26.10
C GLU A 111 10.03 -2.22 -25.51
N LEU A 112 10.61 -2.67 -24.39
CA LEU A 112 11.68 -1.94 -23.70
C LEU A 112 12.96 -1.92 -24.51
N GLU A 113 13.37 -3.04 -25.10
CA GLU A 113 14.54 -3.12 -25.96
C GLU A 113 14.40 -2.26 -27.22
N GLY A 114 13.23 -2.32 -27.89
CA GLY A 114 12.94 -1.50 -29.05
C GLY A 114 13.01 0.00 -28.74
N SER A 115 12.43 0.41 -27.63
CA SER A 115 12.44 1.80 -27.16
C SER A 115 13.85 2.28 -26.79
N ALA A 116 14.63 1.44 -26.11
CA ALA A 116 16.02 1.73 -25.75
C ALA A 116 16.92 1.88 -26.98
N ARG A 117 16.78 0.99 -27.96
CA ARG A 117 17.51 1.08 -29.27
C ARG A 117 17.12 2.33 -30.07
N ALA A 118 15.82 2.64 -30.09
CA ALA A 118 15.34 3.85 -30.79
C ALA A 118 15.86 5.15 -30.14
N ALA A 119 16.09 5.13 -28.82
CA ALA A 119 16.70 6.25 -28.10
C ALA A 119 18.25 6.24 -28.14
N GLY A 120 18.88 5.27 -28.79
CA GLY A 120 20.34 5.16 -28.89
C GLY A 120 21.02 4.77 -27.56
N LEU A 121 20.31 4.11 -26.68
CA LEU A 121 20.89 3.68 -25.40
C LEU A 121 21.98 2.62 -25.63
N PRO A 122 23.13 2.71 -24.89
CA PRO A 122 24.18 1.72 -24.98
C PRO A 122 23.76 0.35 -24.41
N ALA A 123 24.57 -0.68 -24.70
CA ALA A 123 24.36 -2.00 -24.15
C ALA A 123 24.38 -1.96 -22.61
N GLY A 124 23.46 -2.70 -21.98
CA GLY A 124 23.35 -2.85 -20.53
C GLY A 124 22.93 -1.60 -19.76
N SER A 125 22.35 -0.58 -20.42
CA SER A 125 22.03 0.70 -19.76
C SER A 125 20.59 0.80 -19.24
N LEU A 126 19.66 -0.03 -19.71
CA LEU A 126 18.28 -0.04 -19.23
C LEU A 126 18.08 -1.14 -18.17
N PRO A 127 17.96 -0.77 -16.88
CA PRO A 127 17.82 -1.74 -15.80
C PRO A 127 16.43 -2.38 -15.78
N ILE A 128 16.39 -3.70 -15.61
CA ILE A 128 15.18 -4.51 -15.53
C ILE A 128 15.23 -5.38 -14.30
N HIS A 129 14.12 -5.43 -13.56
CA HIS A 129 13.86 -6.45 -12.56
C HIS A 129 13.04 -7.58 -13.21
N LEU A 130 13.57 -8.78 -13.27
CA LEU A 130 12.86 -9.93 -13.83
C LEU A 130 12.05 -10.61 -12.71
N GLU A 131 10.73 -10.63 -12.83
CA GLU A 131 9.88 -11.35 -11.88
C GLU A 131 9.74 -12.82 -12.28
N ILE A 132 9.95 -13.70 -11.31
CA ILE A 132 9.80 -15.17 -11.45
C ILE A 132 8.61 -15.60 -10.60
N ASP A 133 7.70 -16.36 -11.18
CA ASP A 133 6.61 -16.98 -10.44
C ASP A 133 7.13 -18.16 -9.62
N THR A 134 7.12 -18.01 -8.32
CA THR A 134 7.48 -19.06 -7.35
C THR A 134 6.26 -19.66 -6.66
N GLY A 135 5.06 -19.52 -7.25
CA GLY A 135 3.85 -20.18 -6.78
C GLY A 135 2.64 -19.26 -6.52
N MET A 136 2.77 -17.94 -6.72
CA MET A 136 1.63 -17.02 -6.58
C MET A 136 0.66 -17.10 -7.76
N SER A 137 1.13 -17.51 -8.94
CA SER A 137 0.34 -17.69 -10.17
C SER A 137 -0.42 -16.42 -10.61
N ARG A 138 0.15 -15.26 -10.36
CA ARG A 138 -0.42 -13.97 -10.76
C ARG A 138 0.34 -13.32 -11.91
N GLN A 139 1.64 -13.24 -11.80
CA GLN A 139 2.60 -12.72 -12.77
C GLN A 139 3.96 -13.32 -12.47
N GLY A 140 4.89 -13.25 -13.42
CA GLY A 140 6.22 -13.82 -13.27
C GLY A 140 6.51 -14.83 -14.38
N VAL A 141 7.79 -14.94 -14.74
CA VAL A 141 8.26 -15.94 -15.71
C VAL A 141 8.13 -17.32 -15.09
N SER A 142 7.51 -18.26 -15.81
CA SER A 142 7.51 -19.66 -15.37
C SER A 142 8.91 -20.26 -15.48
N PRO A 143 9.25 -21.28 -14.65
CA PRO A 143 10.55 -21.95 -14.72
C PRO A 143 10.90 -22.47 -16.11
N ASP A 144 9.93 -22.92 -16.88
CA ASP A 144 10.15 -23.48 -18.22
C ASP A 144 10.46 -22.42 -19.26
N GLU A 145 9.97 -21.20 -19.07
CA GLU A 145 10.19 -20.05 -19.97
C GLU A 145 11.39 -19.18 -19.57
N LEU A 146 12.04 -19.48 -18.44
CA LEU A 146 13.13 -18.68 -17.93
C LEU A 146 14.30 -18.59 -18.92
N ARG A 147 14.72 -19.72 -19.51
CA ARG A 147 15.87 -19.75 -20.44
C ARG A 147 15.72 -18.82 -21.65
N PRO A 148 14.62 -18.83 -22.44
CA PRO A 148 14.45 -17.92 -23.57
C PRO A 148 14.29 -16.46 -23.13
N VAL A 149 13.81 -16.18 -21.92
CA VAL A 149 13.73 -14.82 -21.37
C VAL A 149 15.12 -14.30 -21.01
N LEU A 150 15.96 -15.11 -20.36
CA LEU A 150 17.33 -14.75 -20.00
C LEU A 150 18.19 -14.42 -21.22
N ALA A 151 17.94 -15.05 -22.36
CA ALA A 151 18.64 -14.76 -23.61
C ALA A 151 18.46 -13.31 -24.08
N ARG A 152 17.47 -12.58 -23.59
CA ARG A 152 17.24 -11.15 -23.93
C ARG A 152 18.28 -10.23 -23.28
N PHE A 153 19.00 -10.69 -22.28
CA PHE A 153 20.07 -9.96 -21.59
C PHE A 153 21.47 -10.30 -22.12
N ALA A 154 21.53 -10.79 -23.36
CA ALA A 154 22.80 -11.14 -23.99
C ALA A 154 23.69 -9.92 -24.24
N PRO A 155 25.02 -10.10 -24.40
CA PRO A 155 25.94 -9.03 -24.76
C PRO A 155 25.45 -8.24 -25.99
N GLY A 156 25.45 -6.90 -25.90
CA GLY A 156 24.94 -6.01 -26.95
C GLY A 156 23.45 -5.66 -26.84
N SER A 157 22.69 -6.30 -25.95
CA SER A 157 21.35 -5.84 -25.59
C SER A 157 21.44 -4.55 -24.77
N PRO A 158 20.56 -3.54 -24.97
CA PRO A 158 20.48 -2.40 -24.09
C PRO A 158 19.91 -2.77 -22.70
N LEU A 159 19.21 -3.92 -22.57
CA LEU A 159 18.64 -4.39 -21.31
C LEU A 159 19.74 -4.90 -20.39
N ARG A 160 19.63 -4.57 -19.09
CA ARG A 160 20.47 -5.11 -18.02
C ARG A 160 19.60 -5.79 -16.98
N LEU A 161 19.85 -7.06 -16.71
CA LEU A 161 19.23 -7.75 -15.58
C LEU A 161 19.81 -7.18 -14.27
N GLU A 162 19.11 -6.21 -13.67
CA GLU A 162 19.54 -5.56 -12.44
C GLU A 162 19.12 -6.35 -11.21
N ALA A 163 17.93 -6.96 -11.25
CA ALA A 163 17.41 -7.76 -10.16
C ALA A 163 16.61 -8.97 -10.65
N VAL A 164 16.56 -9.99 -9.80
CA VAL A 164 15.55 -11.04 -9.86
C VAL A 164 14.56 -10.82 -8.73
N MET A 165 13.27 -10.94 -9.03
CA MET A 165 12.19 -10.64 -8.10
C MET A 165 11.20 -11.79 -8.01
N THR A 166 10.57 -11.97 -6.85
CA THR A 166 9.32 -12.72 -6.67
C THR A 166 8.45 -12.07 -5.62
N HIS A 167 7.19 -12.50 -5.54
CA HIS A 167 6.26 -12.07 -4.50
C HIS A 167 5.81 -13.25 -3.65
N LEU A 168 6.06 -13.15 -2.35
CA LEU A 168 5.61 -14.14 -1.37
C LEU A 168 4.13 -13.88 -1.06
N PHE A 169 3.29 -14.92 -1.23
CA PHE A 169 1.84 -14.75 -1.11
C PHE A 169 1.29 -15.08 0.28
N ALA A 170 2.10 -15.72 1.13
CA ALA A 170 1.73 -16.18 2.47
C ALA A 170 2.82 -15.87 3.50
N ALA A 171 3.50 -14.72 3.35
CA ALA A 171 4.61 -14.33 4.23
C ALA A 171 4.16 -13.96 5.67
N ASP A 172 2.88 -13.79 5.88
CA ASP A 172 2.20 -13.54 7.15
C ASP A 172 1.58 -14.80 7.77
N GLU A 173 1.63 -15.94 7.09
CA GLU A 173 1.21 -17.22 7.66
C GLU A 173 2.24 -17.75 8.66
N ALA A 174 1.70 -18.28 9.76
CA ALA A 174 2.49 -18.66 10.93
C ALA A 174 3.44 -19.84 10.69
N ASP A 175 3.07 -20.84 9.89
CA ASP A 175 3.88 -22.05 9.74
C ASP A 175 5.11 -21.86 8.84
N GLY A 176 5.17 -20.77 8.07
CA GLY A 176 6.29 -20.43 7.21
C GLY A 176 6.58 -21.39 6.05
N ALA A 177 5.96 -22.57 6.02
CA ALA A 177 6.26 -23.63 5.06
C ALA A 177 6.06 -23.21 3.60
N VAL A 178 5.01 -22.43 3.34
CA VAL A 178 4.73 -21.87 2.00
C VAL A 178 5.83 -20.91 1.58
N THR A 179 6.24 -20.02 2.48
CA THR A 179 7.34 -19.06 2.24
C THR A 179 8.66 -19.78 1.99
N GLU A 180 8.98 -20.82 2.76
CA GLU A 180 10.18 -21.64 2.56
C GLU A 180 10.18 -22.34 1.20
N ALA A 181 9.05 -22.89 0.79
CA ALA A 181 8.89 -23.51 -0.53
C ALA A 181 9.09 -22.49 -1.67
N GLN A 182 8.52 -21.29 -1.56
CA GLN A 182 8.75 -20.21 -2.53
C GLN A 182 10.22 -19.77 -2.59
N LEU A 183 10.89 -19.65 -1.45
CA LEU A 183 12.31 -19.31 -1.40
C LEU A 183 13.20 -20.42 -1.96
N ALA A 184 12.84 -21.71 -1.79
CA ALA A 184 13.53 -22.83 -2.42
C ALA A 184 13.40 -22.79 -3.95
N GLN A 185 12.20 -22.54 -4.49
CA GLN A 185 11.99 -22.35 -5.93
C GLN A 185 12.77 -21.15 -6.47
N MET A 186 12.84 -20.06 -5.70
CA MET A 186 13.68 -18.91 -6.07
C MET A 186 15.15 -19.28 -6.12
N ALA A 187 15.67 -20.06 -5.16
CA ALA A 187 17.06 -20.51 -5.18
C ALA A 187 17.39 -21.34 -6.44
N GLU A 188 16.48 -22.24 -6.86
CA GLU A 188 16.64 -23.00 -8.12
C GLU A 188 16.65 -22.09 -9.34
N ALA A 189 15.76 -21.08 -9.37
CA ALA A 189 15.69 -20.11 -10.46
C ALA A 189 16.98 -19.28 -10.54
N LEU A 190 17.54 -18.85 -9.41
CA LEU A 190 18.82 -18.14 -9.35
C LEU A 190 19.97 -18.99 -9.89
N GLY A 191 20.03 -20.29 -9.59
CA GLY A 191 20.99 -21.20 -10.19
C GLY A 191 20.88 -21.25 -11.73
N ARG A 192 19.67 -21.18 -12.30
CA ARG A 192 19.48 -21.10 -13.75
C ARG A 192 19.91 -19.75 -14.34
N VAL A 193 19.73 -18.65 -13.61
CA VAL A 193 20.21 -17.31 -14.00
C VAL A 193 21.74 -17.31 -14.08
N GLU A 194 22.44 -17.85 -13.07
CA GLU A 194 23.90 -17.98 -13.03
C GLU A 194 24.43 -18.92 -14.14
N ALA A 195 23.76 -20.05 -14.38
CA ALA A 195 24.08 -20.94 -15.47
C ALA A 195 23.94 -20.29 -16.86
N GLY A 196 23.10 -19.24 -16.96
CA GLY A 196 22.96 -18.37 -18.11
C GLY A 196 24.07 -17.30 -18.23
N GLY A 197 25.01 -17.25 -17.28
CA GLY A 197 26.10 -16.25 -17.26
C GLY A 197 25.65 -14.86 -16.82
N LEU A 198 24.52 -14.75 -16.11
CA LEU A 198 23.95 -13.50 -15.64
C LEU A 198 24.14 -13.37 -14.11
N TYR A 199 24.54 -12.19 -13.66
CA TYR A 199 24.84 -11.89 -12.27
C TYR A 199 24.15 -10.58 -11.85
N PRO A 200 22.84 -10.62 -11.53
CA PRO A 200 22.10 -9.44 -11.11
C PRO A 200 22.59 -8.90 -9.77
N ASP A 201 22.43 -7.58 -9.57
CA ASP A 201 22.87 -6.90 -8.36
C ASP A 201 21.99 -7.21 -7.14
N TRP A 202 20.67 -7.44 -7.39
CA TRP A 202 19.67 -7.49 -6.33
C TRP A 202 18.78 -8.75 -6.41
N LEU A 203 18.56 -9.34 -5.24
CA LEU A 203 17.41 -10.20 -4.98
C LEU A 203 16.29 -9.35 -4.36
N ASN A 204 15.22 -9.11 -5.11
CA ASN A 204 14.11 -8.26 -4.72
C ASN A 204 12.94 -9.13 -4.22
N VAL A 205 12.95 -9.49 -2.94
CA VAL A 205 11.97 -10.39 -2.31
C VAL A 205 11.54 -9.85 -0.95
N GLY A 206 10.29 -10.10 -0.58
CA GLY A 206 9.71 -9.72 0.70
C GLY A 206 8.93 -8.41 0.66
N SER A 207 7.94 -8.34 1.54
CA SER A 207 6.99 -7.24 1.70
C SER A 207 6.97 -6.74 3.16
N SER A 208 5.98 -5.94 3.53
CA SER A 208 5.69 -5.62 4.94
C SER A 208 5.53 -6.87 5.79
N ALA A 209 4.77 -7.87 5.31
CA ALA A 209 4.55 -9.12 6.01
C ALA A 209 5.87 -9.84 6.31
N SER A 210 6.73 -10.03 5.29
CA SER A 210 8.04 -10.67 5.46
C SER A 210 8.94 -9.96 6.47
N LEU A 211 8.91 -8.60 6.46
CA LEU A 211 9.71 -7.80 7.40
C LEU A 211 9.20 -7.97 8.83
N LEU A 212 7.88 -7.92 9.01
CA LEU A 212 7.23 -8.06 10.31
C LEU A 212 7.27 -9.49 10.86
N ALA A 213 7.33 -10.49 9.98
CA ALA A 213 7.58 -11.90 10.34
C ALA A 213 9.07 -12.20 10.63
N GLY A 214 9.97 -11.20 10.52
CA GLY A 214 11.40 -11.40 10.81
C GLY A 214 12.18 -12.16 9.75
N GLN A 215 11.67 -12.29 8.53
CA GLN A 215 12.26 -13.09 7.45
C GLN A 215 13.42 -12.40 6.71
N ALA A 216 13.72 -11.13 7.06
CA ALA A 216 14.76 -10.35 6.37
C ALA A 216 16.13 -11.05 6.35
N GLY A 217 16.52 -11.68 7.45
CA GLY A 217 17.79 -12.43 7.56
C GLY A 217 17.85 -13.65 6.64
N THR A 218 16.76 -14.41 6.54
CA THR A 218 16.66 -15.60 5.67
C THR A 218 16.76 -15.20 4.19
N ILE A 219 16.06 -14.13 3.80
CA ILE A 219 16.10 -13.62 2.43
C ILE A 219 17.50 -13.06 2.11
N ALA A 220 18.12 -12.33 3.05
CA ALA A 220 19.49 -11.83 2.88
C ALA A 220 20.52 -12.95 2.75
N ALA A 221 20.37 -14.03 3.52
CA ALA A 221 21.24 -15.20 3.40
C ALA A 221 21.09 -15.91 2.04
N LEU A 222 19.88 -15.96 1.48
CA LEU A 222 19.66 -16.46 0.13
C LEU A 222 20.38 -15.58 -0.91
N ALA A 223 20.19 -14.27 -0.86
CA ALA A 223 20.85 -13.33 -1.77
C ALA A 223 22.38 -13.45 -1.71
N ALA A 224 22.95 -13.48 -0.51
CA ALA A 224 24.40 -13.57 -0.30
C ALA A 224 25.02 -14.84 -0.88
N ARG A 225 24.33 -15.98 -0.86
CA ARG A 225 24.79 -17.22 -1.49
C ARG A 225 24.97 -17.10 -3.01
N HIS A 226 24.28 -16.16 -3.64
CA HIS A 226 24.32 -15.87 -5.07
C HIS A 226 25.07 -14.55 -5.37
N GLY A 227 25.83 -13.99 -4.40
CA GLY A 227 26.59 -12.77 -4.58
C GLY A 227 25.75 -11.49 -4.74
N MET A 228 24.46 -11.54 -4.39
CA MET A 228 23.50 -10.46 -4.58
C MET A 228 23.25 -9.70 -3.28
N LYS A 229 22.84 -8.44 -3.41
CA LYS A 229 22.25 -7.63 -2.33
C LYS A 229 20.76 -7.92 -2.21
N THR A 230 20.19 -7.62 -1.06
CA THR A 230 18.75 -7.83 -0.81
C THR A 230 17.97 -6.53 -0.90
N MET A 231 16.82 -6.59 -1.55
CA MET A 231 15.82 -5.51 -1.58
C MET A 231 14.47 -6.04 -1.09
N MET A 232 13.83 -5.31 -0.15
CA MET A 232 12.49 -5.62 0.34
C MET A 232 11.54 -4.45 0.08
N ARG A 233 10.25 -4.76 -0.07
CA ARG A 233 9.21 -3.84 -0.55
C ARG A 233 8.14 -3.55 0.53
N PRO A 234 8.45 -2.81 1.61
CA PRO A 234 7.42 -2.44 2.56
C PRO A 234 6.37 -1.51 1.92
N GLY A 235 5.11 -1.89 2.09
CA GLY A 235 3.94 -1.10 1.68
C GLY A 235 3.10 -0.75 2.89
N LEU A 236 2.18 -1.63 3.31
CA LEU A 236 1.21 -1.35 4.36
C LEU A 236 1.83 -0.85 5.68
N ALA A 237 2.91 -1.48 6.13
CA ALA A 237 3.60 -1.08 7.36
C ALA A 237 4.21 0.33 7.27
N LEU A 238 4.57 0.80 6.06
CA LEU A 238 5.03 2.16 5.83
C LEU A 238 3.97 3.19 6.22
N TYR A 239 2.69 2.85 6.06
CA TYR A 239 1.56 3.71 6.42
C TYR A 239 1.05 3.50 7.85
N GLY A 240 1.79 2.73 8.65
CA GLY A 240 1.51 2.53 10.07
C GLY A 240 0.49 1.42 10.36
N LEU A 241 0.25 0.53 9.42
CA LEU A 241 -0.64 -0.60 9.65
C LEU A 241 0.16 -1.85 9.98
N VAL A 242 -0.24 -2.48 11.07
CA VAL A 242 0.32 -3.75 11.55
C VAL A 242 -0.82 -4.75 11.58
N PRO A 243 -0.68 -5.91 10.93
CA PRO A 243 -1.69 -6.97 11.00
C PRO A 243 -1.99 -7.36 12.45
N GLU A 244 -3.21 -7.79 12.70
CA GLU A 244 -3.54 -8.42 13.97
C GLU A 244 -2.79 -9.75 14.09
N TYR A 245 -2.38 -10.07 15.31
CA TYR A 245 -1.77 -11.35 15.63
C TYR A 245 -2.85 -12.32 16.10
N ASP A 246 -2.92 -13.48 15.47
CA ASP A 246 -3.81 -14.56 15.90
C ASP A 246 -3.02 -15.63 16.65
N PRO A 247 -3.16 -15.71 17.99
CA PRO A 247 -2.42 -16.67 18.81
C PRO A 247 -2.85 -18.12 18.58
N SER A 248 -3.92 -18.39 17.83
CA SER A 248 -4.34 -19.75 17.51
C SER A 248 -3.41 -20.45 16.50
N PHE A 249 -2.61 -19.70 15.75
CA PHE A 249 -1.64 -20.23 14.78
C PHE A 249 -0.21 -20.27 15.32
N GLU A 250 0.19 -19.33 16.18
CA GLU A 250 1.52 -19.31 16.79
C GLU A 250 1.40 -18.99 18.29
N PRO A 251 2.07 -19.75 19.18
CA PRO A 251 1.98 -19.51 20.63
C PRO A 251 2.70 -18.22 21.07
N GLU A 252 3.65 -17.71 20.29
CA GLU A 252 4.38 -16.48 20.60
C GLU A 252 4.39 -15.52 19.43
N GLU A 253 3.90 -14.29 19.68
CA GLU A 253 3.97 -13.22 18.67
C GLU A 253 5.42 -12.91 18.29
N PRO A 254 5.77 -12.85 16.97
CA PRO A 254 7.11 -12.48 16.52
C PRO A 254 7.57 -11.15 17.12
N ARG A 255 8.81 -11.09 17.61
CA ARG A 255 9.37 -9.89 18.26
C ARG A 255 9.29 -8.64 17.38
N SER A 256 9.50 -8.79 16.08
CA SER A 256 9.40 -7.73 15.08
C SER A 256 7.98 -7.21 14.94
N LEU A 257 6.96 -8.08 14.96
CA LEU A 257 5.55 -7.72 14.91
C LEU A 257 5.13 -6.96 16.18
N LYS A 258 5.51 -7.48 17.37
CA LYS A 258 5.28 -6.81 18.66
C LYS A 258 5.95 -5.43 18.71
N ALA A 259 7.17 -5.32 18.25
CA ALA A 259 7.88 -4.03 18.17
C ALA A 259 7.19 -3.07 17.19
N ALA A 260 6.68 -3.58 16.07
CA ALA A 260 5.96 -2.79 15.08
C ALA A 260 4.66 -2.20 15.64
N ARG A 261 3.86 -2.98 16.39
CA ARG A 261 2.65 -2.46 17.06
C ARG A 261 2.94 -1.30 18.00
N ALA A 262 4.08 -1.34 18.69
CA ALA A 262 4.47 -0.30 19.64
C ALA A 262 5.04 0.97 18.97
N ARG A 263 5.53 0.86 17.75
CA ARG A 263 6.34 1.91 17.12
C ARG A 263 5.72 2.53 15.86
N LEU A 264 5.03 1.73 15.04
CA LEU A 264 4.45 2.23 13.80
C LEU A 264 3.24 3.13 14.11
N GLN A 265 3.18 4.25 13.43
CA GLN A 265 2.15 5.28 13.62
C GLN A 265 1.29 5.41 12.37
N PRO A 266 -0.05 5.43 12.51
CA PRO A 266 -0.93 5.72 11.39
C PRO A 266 -0.58 7.05 10.72
N VAL A 267 -0.43 7.01 9.40
CA VAL A 267 -0.08 8.19 8.59
C VAL A 267 -1.32 8.99 8.21
N LEU A 268 -2.49 8.35 8.09
CA LEU A 268 -3.73 8.94 7.60
C LEU A 268 -4.78 9.05 8.70
N SER A 269 -5.44 10.21 8.76
CA SER A 269 -6.73 10.37 9.45
C SER A 269 -7.75 10.94 8.47
N TRP A 270 -8.98 10.41 8.48
CA TRP A 270 -10.05 10.87 7.61
C TRP A 270 -11.16 11.52 8.44
N LYS A 271 -11.48 12.75 8.12
CA LYS A 271 -12.36 13.59 8.90
C LYS A 271 -13.46 14.24 8.06
N SER A 272 -14.52 14.61 8.73
CA SER A 272 -15.62 15.39 8.17
C SER A 272 -16.15 16.37 9.22
N ARG A 273 -17.29 17.01 8.93
CA ARG A 273 -18.01 17.87 9.86
C ARG A 273 -19.49 17.56 9.89
N VAL A 274 -20.09 17.82 11.04
CA VAL A 274 -21.54 17.88 11.18
C VAL A 274 -22.06 19.05 10.36
N ALA A 275 -22.92 18.77 9.37
CA ALA A 275 -23.58 19.77 8.54
C ALA A 275 -24.82 20.38 9.21
N GLY A 276 -25.48 19.62 10.08
CA GLY A 276 -26.63 20.07 10.83
C GLY A 276 -27.10 19.03 11.85
N VAL A 277 -27.87 19.47 12.82
CA VAL A 277 -28.47 18.60 13.84
C VAL A 277 -29.98 18.82 13.86
N ARG A 278 -30.76 17.75 14.01
CA ARG A 278 -32.22 17.84 14.15
C ARG A 278 -32.75 16.77 15.09
N SER A 279 -33.88 17.07 15.72
CA SER A 279 -34.64 16.08 16.48
C SER A 279 -35.68 15.43 15.60
N ILE A 280 -35.96 14.13 15.84
CA ILE A 280 -37.01 13.37 15.19
C ILE A 280 -37.85 12.67 16.26
N PRO A 281 -39.16 12.45 16.05
CA PRO A 281 -40.00 11.70 16.98
C PRO A 281 -39.79 10.19 16.81
N ALA A 282 -40.27 9.42 17.81
CA ALA A 282 -40.44 7.98 17.66
C ALA A 282 -41.28 7.65 16.42
N GLY A 283 -40.98 6.55 15.74
CA GLY A 283 -41.61 6.14 14.49
C GLY A 283 -41.07 6.84 13.24
N ALA A 284 -40.22 7.84 13.36
CA ALA A 284 -39.62 8.50 12.20
C ALA A 284 -38.66 7.57 11.44
N VAL A 285 -38.72 7.63 10.11
CA VAL A 285 -37.91 6.82 9.20
C VAL A 285 -36.63 7.59 8.81
N VAL A 286 -35.47 6.93 8.80
CA VAL A 286 -34.19 7.54 8.46
C VAL A 286 -33.60 6.93 7.19
N GLY A 287 -33.32 7.79 6.21
CA GLY A 287 -32.59 7.46 5.00
C GLY A 287 -33.39 6.66 3.96
N TYR A 288 -32.70 6.28 2.88
CA TYR A 288 -33.32 5.56 1.77
C TYR A 288 -33.86 4.19 2.18
N ASN A 289 -35.07 3.89 1.70
CA ASN A 289 -35.81 2.64 1.93
C ASN A 289 -36.17 2.40 3.42
N GLY A 290 -36.03 3.40 4.28
CA GLY A 290 -36.46 3.29 5.67
C GLY A 290 -35.81 2.13 6.45
N THR A 291 -34.54 1.88 6.21
CA THR A 291 -33.84 0.75 6.86
C THR A 291 -33.54 0.97 8.35
N PHE A 292 -33.83 2.16 8.84
CA PHE A 292 -33.81 2.53 10.25
C PHE A 292 -35.10 3.27 10.60
N VAL A 293 -35.72 2.88 11.70
CA VAL A 293 -36.90 3.52 12.27
C VAL A 293 -36.57 3.90 13.72
N ALA A 294 -36.77 5.15 14.09
CA ALA A 294 -36.54 5.62 15.45
C ALA A 294 -37.54 4.96 16.42
N THR A 295 -37.05 4.30 17.45
CA THR A 295 -37.89 3.65 18.48
C THR A 295 -38.31 4.63 19.57
N GLU A 296 -37.62 5.74 19.71
CA GLU A 296 -37.84 6.82 20.66
C GLU A 296 -37.49 8.17 20.02
N PRO A 297 -37.77 9.33 20.63
CA PRO A 297 -37.30 10.61 20.14
C PRO A 297 -35.78 10.66 20.08
N MET A 298 -35.19 11.00 18.93
CA MET A 298 -33.74 10.97 18.70
C MET A 298 -33.23 12.33 18.23
N ARG A 299 -31.96 12.57 18.48
CA ARG A 299 -31.17 13.67 17.88
C ARG A 299 -30.23 13.10 16.83
N LEU A 300 -30.36 13.58 15.61
CA LEU A 300 -29.58 13.13 14.47
C LEU A 300 -28.63 14.21 14.00
N ALA A 301 -27.37 13.85 13.74
CA ALA A 301 -26.39 14.70 13.08
C ALA A 301 -26.20 14.27 11.62
N LEU A 302 -26.31 15.22 10.69
CA LEU A 302 -25.99 15.02 9.28
C LEU A 302 -24.49 15.26 9.08
N VAL A 303 -23.80 14.29 8.50
CA VAL A 303 -22.35 14.36 8.22
C VAL A 303 -22.13 14.57 6.73
N ALA A 304 -21.21 15.48 6.38
CA ALA A 304 -20.87 15.81 5.00
C ALA A 304 -19.87 14.81 4.38
N ALA A 305 -20.15 13.53 4.48
CA ALA A 305 -19.41 12.44 3.86
C ALA A 305 -20.36 11.32 3.43
N GLY A 306 -20.14 10.74 2.26
CA GLY A 306 -20.94 9.65 1.72
C GLY A 306 -20.12 8.67 0.87
N TYR A 307 -20.83 7.76 0.17
CA TYR A 307 -20.11 6.71 -0.56
C TYR A 307 -19.31 7.23 -1.77
N ALA A 308 -19.59 8.40 -2.31
CA ALA A 308 -18.78 9.03 -3.35
C ALA A 308 -17.49 9.68 -2.79
N ASP A 309 -17.38 9.82 -1.46
CA ASP A 309 -16.14 10.18 -0.78
C ASP A 309 -15.28 8.94 -0.45
N GLY A 310 -15.88 7.74 -0.52
CA GLY A 310 -15.24 6.47 -0.16
C GLY A 310 -15.82 5.81 1.10
N LEU A 311 -16.79 6.44 1.78
CA LEU A 311 -17.45 5.86 2.95
C LEU A 311 -18.35 4.70 2.52
N ASP A 312 -17.94 3.46 2.82
CA ASP A 312 -18.62 2.29 2.30
C ASP A 312 -20.09 2.24 2.72
N ARG A 313 -20.97 2.04 1.75
CA ARG A 313 -22.42 2.03 1.97
C ARG A 313 -22.88 0.89 2.89
N ARG A 314 -22.10 -0.19 3.00
CA ARG A 314 -22.36 -1.34 3.89
C ARG A 314 -22.22 -1.00 5.37
N LEU A 315 -21.57 0.10 5.72
CA LEU A 315 -21.39 0.59 7.09
C LEU A 315 -22.69 1.16 7.70
N GLY A 316 -23.67 1.52 6.88
CA GLY A 316 -24.98 2.01 7.36
C GLY A 316 -25.67 1.01 8.29
N ASN A 317 -26.15 1.45 9.45
CA ASN A 317 -26.75 0.67 10.56
C ASN A 317 -25.79 -0.34 11.24
N ARG A 318 -24.47 -0.30 10.95
CA ARG A 318 -23.53 -1.32 11.46
C ARG A 318 -22.26 -0.75 12.04
N PHE A 319 -22.03 0.53 11.89
CA PHE A 319 -20.74 1.14 12.25
C PHE A 319 -20.93 2.44 13.02
N ASN A 320 -19.88 2.89 13.68
CA ASN A 320 -19.85 4.15 14.40
C ASN A 320 -18.82 5.09 13.79
N LEU A 321 -19.08 6.39 13.84
CA LEU A 321 -18.07 7.43 13.65
C LEU A 321 -17.82 8.15 14.99
N LEU A 322 -16.74 8.97 15.08
CA LEU A 322 -16.47 9.69 16.32
C LEU A 322 -16.95 11.13 16.20
N VAL A 323 -17.65 11.58 17.23
CA VAL A 323 -18.06 13.00 17.40
C VAL A 323 -17.79 13.36 18.86
N ARG A 324 -17.09 14.48 19.09
CA ARG A 324 -16.75 14.96 20.44
C ARG A 324 -16.09 13.89 21.34
N GLY A 325 -15.27 13.02 20.75
CA GLY A 325 -14.56 11.96 21.46
C GLY A 325 -15.42 10.75 21.84
N GLN A 326 -16.61 10.61 21.24
CA GLN A 326 -17.54 9.51 21.53
C GLN A 326 -17.98 8.82 20.24
N ARG A 327 -18.30 7.53 20.32
CA ARG A 327 -18.82 6.73 19.21
C ARG A 327 -20.28 7.07 18.96
N ALA A 328 -20.61 7.54 17.75
CA ALA A 328 -21.95 7.85 17.28
C ALA A 328 -22.36 6.85 16.18
N PRO A 329 -23.44 6.07 16.38
CA PRO A 329 -23.90 5.09 15.41
C PRO A 329 -24.33 5.72 14.07
N LEU A 330 -23.92 5.10 12.96
CA LEU A 330 -24.48 5.37 11.64
C LEU A 330 -25.90 4.79 11.56
N VAL A 331 -26.89 5.62 11.32
CA VAL A 331 -28.31 5.22 11.22
C VAL A 331 -28.87 5.45 9.83
N GLY A 332 -29.55 4.45 9.31
CA GLY A 332 -30.03 4.42 7.94
C GLY A 332 -28.92 4.14 6.92
N ARG A 333 -29.29 4.19 5.64
CA ARG A 333 -28.35 3.98 4.54
C ARG A 333 -27.49 5.21 4.28
N ILE A 334 -26.20 5.02 4.10
CA ILE A 334 -25.29 6.07 3.65
C ILE A 334 -25.70 6.51 2.24
N SER A 335 -25.82 7.83 2.04
CA SER A 335 -26.13 8.47 0.75
C SER A 335 -24.84 8.74 -0.05
N MET A 336 -24.99 9.24 -1.27
CA MET A 336 -23.85 9.58 -2.11
C MET A 336 -22.89 10.57 -1.44
N ASP A 337 -23.43 11.60 -0.79
CA ASP A 337 -22.68 12.74 -0.27
C ASP A 337 -22.78 12.93 1.25
N GLN A 338 -23.62 12.15 1.92
CA GLN A 338 -23.99 12.37 3.31
C GLN A 338 -24.26 11.06 4.05
N ALA A 339 -24.01 11.08 5.35
CA ALA A 339 -24.38 10.03 6.31
C ALA A 339 -25.10 10.65 7.51
N VAL A 340 -25.84 9.84 8.25
CA VAL A 340 -26.58 10.27 9.43
C VAL A 340 -26.07 9.52 10.65
N LEU A 341 -25.78 10.25 11.71
CA LEU A 341 -25.39 9.70 13.02
C LEU A 341 -26.48 9.92 14.04
N ASP A 342 -26.68 8.94 14.90
CA ASP A 342 -27.38 9.12 16.15
C ASP A 342 -26.45 9.80 17.16
N VAL A 343 -26.88 10.98 17.63
CA VAL A 343 -26.15 11.76 18.64
C VAL A 343 -27.02 12.07 19.87
N THR A 344 -28.04 11.24 20.10
CA THR A 344 -29.00 11.41 21.20
C THR A 344 -28.28 11.48 22.55
N GLU A 345 -27.35 10.53 22.78
CA GLU A 345 -26.57 10.43 24.00
C GLU A 345 -25.30 11.31 24.03
N ILE A 346 -25.04 12.07 22.96
CA ILE A 346 -23.86 12.95 22.87
C ILE A 346 -24.27 14.40 23.04
N PRO A 347 -24.15 14.99 24.23
CA PRO A 347 -24.65 16.34 24.50
C PRO A 347 -23.87 17.40 23.73
N GLY A 348 -24.57 18.44 23.31
CA GLY A 348 -23.98 19.66 22.74
C GLY A 348 -23.46 19.51 21.32
N VAL A 349 -23.70 18.41 20.62
CA VAL A 349 -23.36 18.28 19.18
C VAL A 349 -24.08 19.34 18.37
N LYS A 350 -23.33 20.03 17.50
CA LYS A 350 -23.81 21.14 16.66
C LYS A 350 -23.17 21.14 15.28
N ALA A 351 -23.75 21.88 14.36
CA ALA A 351 -23.14 22.12 13.06
C ALA A 351 -21.72 22.69 13.19
N GLY A 352 -20.80 22.19 12.38
CA GLY A 352 -19.37 22.52 12.40
C GLY A 352 -18.52 21.62 13.29
N ASP A 353 -19.10 20.82 14.19
CA ASP A 353 -18.32 19.87 15.00
C ASP A 353 -17.60 18.87 14.10
N GLU A 354 -16.35 18.54 14.47
CA GLU A 354 -15.53 17.55 13.76
C GLU A 354 -16.10 16.14 13.94
N VAL A 355 -16.14 15.41 12.85
CA VAL A 355 -16.44 13.98 12.81
C VAL A 355 -15.19 13.24 12.34
N VAL A 356 -14.75 12.24 13.09
CA VAL A 356 -13.66 11.37 12.66
C VAL A 356 -14.26 10.10 12.05
N ILE A 357 -13.94 9.89 10.78
CA ILE A 357 -14.33 8.71 10.01
C ILE A 357 -13.29 7.60 10.20
N LEU A 358 -12.01 7.97 10.17
CA LEU A 358 -10.89 7.10 10.44
C LEU A 358 -9.80 7.89 11.19
N GLY A 359 -9.30 7.37 12.31
CA GLY A 359 -8.33 8.01 13.17
C GLY A 359 -8.84 8.16 14.61
N SER A 360 -8.23 9.05 15.39
CA SER A 360 -8.51 9.21 16.82
C SER A 360 -9.16 10.54 17.14
N GLN A 361 -10.04 10.53 18.15
CA GLN A 361 -10.63 11.73 18.75
C GLN A 361 -10.79 11.51 20.26
N GLY A 362 -10.06 12.26 21.08
CA GLY A 362 -9.95 11.98 22.51
C GLY A 362 -9.27 10.65 22.77
N THR A 363 -9.91 9.78 23.51
CA THR A 363 -9.42 8.41 23.83
C THR A 363 -9.91 7.35 22.84
N GLU A 364 -10.88 7.70 21.98
CA GLU A 364 -11.46 6.78 21.01
C GLU A 364 -10.68 6.76 19.70
N THR A 365 -10.63 5.59 19.08
CA THR A 365 -9.97 5.39 17.78
C THR A 365 -10.84 4.51 16.89
N ILE A 366 -10.88 4.85 15.60
CA ILE A 366 -11.42 4.02 14.52
C ILE A 366 -10.27 3.73 13.55
N THR A 367 -9.98 2.45 13.34
CA THR A 367 -8.90 1.98 12.49
C THR A 367 -9.39 1.59 11.10
N ALA A 368 -8.47 1.40 10.16
CA ALA A 368 -8.80 0.83 8.85
C ALA A 368 -9.21 -0.66 8.96
N PHE A 369 -8.76 -1.36 9.98
CA PHE A 369 -9.21 -2.74 10.27
C PHE A 369 -10.67 -2.77 10.71
N ASP A 370 -11.11 -1.87 11.61
CA ASP A 370 -12.52 -1.74 12.00
C ASP A 370 -13.43 -1.51 10.78
N HIS A 371 -13.01 -0.62 9.88
CA HIS A 371 -13.74 -0.38 8.62
C HIS A 371 -13.78 -1.62 7.74
N ALA A 372 -12.65 -2.30 7.58
CA ALA A 372 -12.51 -3.48 6.74
C ALA A 372 -13.40 -4.62 7.23
N GLU A 373 -13.36 -4.91 8.53
CA GLU A 373 -14.19 -5.92 9.18
C GLU A 373 -15.68 -5.63 8.98
N ALA A 374 -16.12 -4.41 9.34
CA ALA A 374 -17.53 -4.02 9.27
C ALA A 374 -18.09 -4.00 7.83
N SER A 375 -17.23 -3.81 6.82
CA SER A 375 -17.60 -3.77 5.41
C SER A 375 -17.23 -5.04 4.62
N GLY A 376 -16.59 -6.04 5.24
CA GLY A 376 -16.20 -7.30 4.61
C GLY A 376 -15.15 -7.09 3.52
N THR A 377 -14.07 -6.35 3.83
CA THR A 377 -12.95 -6.07 2.93
C THR A 377 -11.62 -6.06 3.68
N ILE A 378 -10.60 -5.44 3.09
CA ILE A 378 -9.25 -5.33 3.66
C ILE A 378 -8.84 -3.85 3.82
N PRO A 379 -7.93 -3.50 4.76
CA PRO A 379 -7.50 -2.12 5.01
C PRO A 379 -6.98 -1.38 3.76
N TRP A 380 -6.33 -2.09 2.84
CA TRP A 380 -5.85 -1.51 1.56
C TRP A 380 -6.99 -0.92 0.74
N GLU A 381 -8.12 -1.63 0.66
CA GLU A 381 -9.29 -1.17 -0.08
C GLU A 381 -9.94 0.03 0.61
N VAL A 382 -9.97 0.06 1.94
CA VAL A 382 -10.50 1.22 2.71
C VAL A 382 -9.76 2.50 2.31
N PHE A 383 -8.44 2.48 2.30
CA PHE A 383 -7.64 3.67 1.94
C PHE A 383 -7.76 4.05 0.47
N THR A 384 -7.62 3.08 -0.43
CA THR A 384 -7.59 3.34 -1.88
C THR A 384 -8.96 3.75 -2.44
N ARG A 385 -10.03 3.47 -1.70
CA ARG A 385 -11.40 3.92 -2.02
C ARG A 385 -11.68 5.37 -1.65
N ILE A 386 -10.87 6.02 -0.80
CA ILE A 386 -11.06 7.44 -0.49
C ILE A 386 -10.90 8.24 -1.79
N GLY A 387 -12.01 8.79 -2.28
CA GLY A 387 -12.10 9.37 -3.60
C GLY A 387 -11.23 10.63 -3.79
N PRO A 388 -10.95 11.02 -5.04
CA PRO A 388 -10.08 12.17 -5.34
C PRO A 388 -10.71 13.51 -4.96
N ARG A 389 -12.04 13.57 -4.73
CA ARG A 389 -12.72 14.79 -4.27
C ARG A 389 -12.49 15.08 -2.76
N VAL A 390 -11.95 14.12 -2.01
CA VAL A 390 -11.53 14.30 -0.62
C VAL A 390 -10.12 14.85 -0.61
N SER A 391 -9.94 16.08 -0.15
CA SER A 391 -8.64 16.74 -0.13
C SER A 391 -7.68 16.05 0.84
N ARG A 392 -6.42 15.86 0.42
CA ARG A 392 -5.32 15.40 1.30
C ARG A 392 -4.53 16.61 1.77
N LEU A 393 -4.43 16.76 3.08
CA LEU A 393 -3.75 17.89 3.73
C LEU A 393 -2.53 17.39 4.49
N ALA A 394 -1.38 18.00 4.29
CA ALA A 394 -0.21 17.76 5.12
C ALA A 394 -0.42 18.39 6.52
N VAL A 395 -0.12 17.63 7.59
CA VAL A 395 -0.22 18.07 8.98
C VAL A 395 1.03 17.67 9.77
#